data_0a3de93781c3ffbde42dd1183155299a
#
_entry.id   0a3de93781c3ffbde42dd1183155299a
#
_cell.length_a   1.000
_cell.length_b   1.000
_cell.length_c   1.000
_cell.angle_alpha   90.00
_cell.angle_beta   90.00
_cell.angle_gamma   90.00
#
_symmetry.space_group_name_H-M   'P 1'
#
loop_
_entity.id
_entity.type
_entity.pdbx_description
1 polymer ?
#
loop_
_entity_poly.entity_id
_entity_poly.type
_entity_poly.pdbx_seq_one_letter_code
_entity_poly.pdbx_strand_id
1 'polypeptide(L)'
;GGVQRAQSGHIRLLGQDLGQLSAGARDRFRVDHTGYIFQQFNLLPFLSVRENVELPCRFSRLRAERARQRHGSIDAAAAALLDHLGLHAELLGRRADELSIGQQQRVAAARALIGQPELVIADEPTSALDFDAREAFLQLLFAECRAAGASLLFVSHDQSLAPLFDRSLSLSELNRAAKPVEV
;
A
#
# COMPACT_ATOMS: atom_id res chain seq x y z
N GLY A 1 -4.79 -4.25 9.54
CA GLY A 1 -5.05 -2.88 9.09
C GLY A 1 -6.05 -2.08 9.94
N GLY A 2 -6.57 -2.57 11.07
CA GLY A 2 -7.44 -1.79 11.96
C GLY A 2 -8.87 -1.54 11.49
N VAL A 3 -9.31 -2.17 10.40
CA VAL A 3 -10.70 -2.09 9.92
C VAL A 3 -11.63 -2.88 10.86
N GLN A 4 -11.24 -4.12 11.17
CA GLN A 4 -11.95 -4.97 12.11
C GLN A 4 -11.30 -4.91 13.49
N ARG A 5 -12.11 -5.11 14.54
CA ARG A 5 -11.61 -5.31 15.91
C ARG A 5 -11.28 -6.78 16.13
N ALA A 6 -10.14 -7.04 16.77
CA ALA A 6 -9.88 -8.37 17.30
C ALA A 6 -10.91 -8.71 18.40
N GLN A 7 -11.45 -9.93 18.37
CA GLN A 7 -12.37 -10.40 19.42
C GLN A 7 -11.63 -10.64 20.73
N SER A 8 -10.36 -11.04 20.67
CA SER A 8 -9.46 -11.24 21.80
C SER A 8 -8.03 -10.96 21.39
N GLY A 9 -7.14 -10.77 22.36
CA GLY A 9 -5.73 -10.45 22.12
C GLY A 9 -5.48 -8.99 21.79
N HIS A 10 -4.24 -8.69 21.36
CA HIS A 10 -3.77 -7.33 21.11
C HIS A 10 -3.18 -7.20 19.69
N ILE A 11 -3.52 -6.10 19.04
CA ILE A 11 -2.91 -5.70 17.78
C ILE A 11 -2.18 -4.39 18.01
N ARG A 12 -0.84 -4.43 17.98
CA ARG A 12 -0.01 -3.24 18.17
C ARG A 12 0.64 -2.84 16.85
N LEU A 13 0.59 -1.55 16.55
CA LEU A 13 1.29 -0.93 15.44
C LEU A 13 1.96 0.34 15.96
N LEU A 14 3.26 0.50 15.71
CA LEU A 14 4.07 1.62 16.22
C LEU A 14 3.94 1.82 17.75
N GLY A 15 3.87 0.72 18.50
CA GLY A 15 3.67 0.74 19.96
C GLY A 15 2.23 1.00 20.40
N GLN A 16 1.33 1.47 19.53
CA GLN A 16 -0.07 1.74 19.84
C GLN A 16 -0.93 0.48 19.74
N ASP A 17 -1.67 0.14 20.80
CA ASP A 17 -2.67 -0.92 20.75
C ASP A 17 -3.94 -0.41 20.05
N LEU A 18 -4.23 -0.96 18.87
CA LEU A 18 -5.37 -0.56 18.06
C LEU A 18 -6.72 -0.92 18.70
N GLY A 19 -6.74 -1.94 19.58
CA GLY A 19 -7.93 -2.34 20.31
C GLY A 19 -8.40 -1.30 21.32
N GLN A 20 -7.49 -0.48 21.86
CA GLN A 20 -7.77 0.58 22.81
C GLN A 20 -8.26 1.88 22.15
N LEU A 21 -8.16 2.01 20.84
CA LEU A 21 -8.58 3.19 20.12
C LEU A 21 -10.10 3.16 19.86
N SER A 22 -10.73 4.35 19.94
CA SER A 22 -12.08 4.54 19.41
C SER A 22 -12.08 4.30 17.89
N ALA A 23 -13.25 4.10 17.29
CA ALA A 23 -13.37 3.86 15.85
C ALA A 23 -12.73 5.01 15.04
N GLY A 24 -13.06 6.26 15.37
CA GLY A 24 -12.51 7.42 14.67
C GLY A 24 -11.00 7.59 14.89
N ALA A 25 -10.49 7.32 16.11
CA ALA A 25 -9.06 7.36 16.38
C ALA A 25 -8.30 6.26 15.61
N ARG A 26 -8.87 5.06 15.51
CA ARG A 26 -8.31 3.95 14.75
C ARG A 26 -8.31 4.23 13.25
N ASP A 27 -9.38 4.85 12.72
CA ASP A 27 -9.44 5.26 11.32
C ASP A 27 -8.40 6.34 11.01
N ARG A 28 -8.25 7.32 11.90
CA ARG A 28 -7.20 8.36 11.77
C ARG A 28 -5.82 7.73 11.80
N PHE A 29 -5.55 6.85 12.76
CA PHE A 29 -4.27 6.15 12.87
C PHE A 29 -3.95 5.35 11.60
N ARG A 30 -4.93 4.64 11.04
CA ARG A 30 -4.78 3.89 9.79
C ARG A 30 -4.43 4.82 8.61
N VAL A 31 -5.17 5.91 8.47
CA VAL A 31 -4.94 6.89 7.37
C VAL A 31 -3.56 7.52 7.47
N ASP A 32 -3.09 7.80 8.68
CA ASP A 32 -1.81 8.46 8.92
C ASP A 32 -0.62 7.52 8.71
N HIS A 33 -0.74 6.24 9.09
CA HIS A 33 0.39 5.33 9.23
C HIS A 33 0.40 4.14 8.28
N THR A 34 -0.69 3.92 7.51
CA THR A 34 -0.78 2.72 6.66
C THR A 34 -1.10 3.08 5.21
N GLY A 35 -0.30 2.55 4.28
CA GLY A 35 -0.59 2.54 2.85
C GLY A 35 -1.19 1.19 2.44
N TYR A 36 -2.09 1.19 1.46
CA TYR A 36 -2.72 -0.03 0.95
C TYR A 36 -2.55 -0.16 -0.57
N ILE A 37 -2.12 -1.34 -1.00
CA ILE A 37 -2.16 -1.78 -2.39
C ILE A 37 -3.14 -2.95 -2.43
N PHE A 38 -4.27 -2.77 -3.10
CA PHE A 38 -5.32 -3.79 -3.22
C PHE A 38 -5.13 -4.61 -4.48
N GLN A 39 -5.63 -5.84 -4.50
CA GLN A 39 -5.59 -6.73 -5.66
C GLN A 39 -6.19 -6.11 -6.93
N GLN A 40 -7.29 -5.36 -6.80
CA GLN A 40 -7.94 -4.64 -7.91
C GLN A 40 -7.51 -3.16 -7.96
N PHE A 41 -6.40 -2.78 -7.33
CA PHE A 41 -5.82 -1.44 -7.24
C PHE A 41 -6.73 -0.39 -6.60
N ASN A 42 -8.03 -0.45 -6.77
CA ASN A 42 -9.04 0.47 -6.24
C ASN A 42 -8.71 1.95 -6.53
N LEU A 43 -8.24 2.21 -7.75
CA LEU A 43 -8.09 3.57 -8.23
C LEU A 43 -9.47 4.17 -8.52
N LEU A 44 -9.61 5.46 -8.31
CA LEU A 44 -10.81 6.19 -8.70
C LEU A 44 -10.72 6.48 -10.20
N PRO A 45 -11.56 5.86 -11.03
CA PRO A 45 -11.36 5.84 -12.49
C PRO A 45 -11.52 7.24 -13.12
N PHE A 46 -12.31 8.11 -12.49
CA PHE A 46 -12.59 9.47 -12.95
C PHE A 46 -11.55 10.51 -12.49
N LEU A 47 -10.64 10.14 -11.59
CA LEU A 47 -9.53 10.99 -11.19
C LEU A 47 -8.31 10.74 -12.08
N SER A 48 -7.51 11.78 -12.24
CA SER A 48 -6.20 11.67 -12.88
C SER A 48 -5.26 10.77 -12.07
N VAL A 49 -4.18 10.33 -12.70
CA VAL A 49 -3.08 9.58 -12.06
C VAL A 49 -2.57 10.35 -10.84
N ARG A 50 -2.26 11.62 -11.02
CA ARG A 50 -1.79 12.51 -9.95
C ARG A 50 -2.78 12.60 -8.79
N GLU A 51 -4.04 12.89 -9.07
CA GLU A 51 -5.08 13.02 -8.04
C GLU A 51 -5.29 11.72 -7.25
N ASN A 52 -5.21 10.54 -7.91
CA ASN A 52 -5.24 9.26 -7.23
C ASN A 52 -4.08 9.11 -6.24
N VAL A 53 -2.86 9.49 -6.63
CA VAL A 53 -1.69 9.41 -5.76
C VAL A 53 -1.79 10.38 -4.59
N GLU A 54 -2.26 11.61 -4.81
CA GLU A 54 -2.37 12.63 -3.77
C GLU A 54 -3.50 12.37 -2.75
N LEU A 55 -4.44 11.47 -3.09
CA LEU A 55 -5.66 11.25 -2.31
C LEU A 55 -5.41 11.02 -0.80
N PRO A 56 -4.44 10.20 -0.36
CA PRO A 56 -4.15 10.02 1.07
C PRO A 56 -3.79 11.32 1.79
N CYS A 57 -3.12 12.25 1.12
CA CYS A 57 -2.74 13.53 1.70
C CYS A 57 -3.94 14.47 1.93
N ARG A 58 -5.07 14.24 1.25
CA ARG A 58 -6.32 14.98 1.51
C ARG A 58 -6.96 14.55 2.84
N PHE A 59 -6.74 13.31 3.27
CA PHE A 59 -7.31 12.75 4.50
C PHE A 59 -6.34 12.72 5.67
N SER A 60 -5.02 12.77 5.43
CA SER A 60 -3.97 12.78 6.45
C SER A 60 -3.14 14.06 6.40
N ARG A 61 -3.25 14.86 7.44
CA ARG A 61 -2.38 16.04 7.61
C ARG A 61 -0.92 15.61 7.78
N LEU A 62 -0.67 14.52 8.52
CA LEU A 62 0.66 13.99 8.74
C LEU A 62 1.35 13.63 7.42
N ARG A 63 0.67 12.86 6.55
CA ARG A 63 1.21 12.47 5.25
C ARG A 63 1.40 13.68 4.33
N ALA A 64 0.47 14.63 4.34
CA ALA A 64 0.58 15.87 3.59
C ALA A 64 1.78 16.72 4.02
N GLU A 65 2.04 16.82 5.32
CA GLU A 65 3.19 17.54 5.88
C GLU A 65 4.51 16.86 5.50
N ARG A 66 4.61 15.55 5.65
CA ARG A 66 5.81 14.78 5.26
C ARG A 66 6.11 14.92 3.76
N ALA A 67 5.08 14.85 2.91
CA ALA A 67 5.24 15.05 1.46
C ALA A 67 5.79 16.44 1.14
N ARG A 68 5.25 17.50 1.78
CA ARG A 68 5.73 18.88 1.59
C ARG A 68 7.15 19.10 2.12
N GLN A 69 7.46 18.54 3.30
CA GLN A 69 8.80 18.68 3.90
C GLN A 69 9.88 18.06 3.03
N ARG A 70 9.60 16.93 2.41
CA ARG A 70 10.58 16.19 1.61
C ARG A 70 10.72 16.73 0.17
N HIS A 71 9.62 17.16 -0.45
CA HIS A 71 9.56 17.48 -1.87
C HIS A 71 9.09 18.92 -2.17
N GLY A 72 8.84 19.75 -1.14
CA GLY A 72 8.36 21.11 -1.29
C GLY A 72 6.83 21.22 -1.49
N SER A 73 6.22 20.26 -2.15
CA SER A 73 4.77 20.19 -2.35
C SER A 73 4.27 18.74 -2.43
N ILE A 74 2.95 18.55 -2.28
CA ILE A 74 2.33 17.22 -2.47
C ILE A 74 2.42 16.81 -3.95
N ASP A 75 2.22 17.74 -4.86
CA ASP A 75 2.33 17.55 -6.31
C ASP A 75 3.73 17.07 -6.69
N ALA A 76 4.79 17.73 -6.20
CA ALA A 76 6.16 17.30 -6.44
C ALA A 76 6.47 15.92 -5.83
N ALA A 77 5.91 15.62 -4.66
CA ALA A 77 6.05 14.29 -4.04
C ALA A 77 5.36 13.20 -4.89
N ALA A 78 4.17 13.47 -5.42
CA ALA A 78 3.46 12.55 -6.29
C ALA A 78 4.22 12.32 -7.60
N ALA A 79 4.71 13.40 -8.22
CA ALA A 79 5.50 13.33 -9.46
C ALA A 79 6.79 12.52 -9.27
N ALA A 80 7.54 12.76 -8.19
CA ALA A 80 8.77 12.03 -7.89
C ALA A 80 8.52 10.54 -7.65
N LEU A 81 7.48 10.17 -6.89
CA LEU A 81 7.12 8.76 -6.67
C LEU A 81 6.71 8.05 -7.96
N LEU A 82 5.93 8.73 -8.82
CA LEU A 82 5.50 8.18 -10.09
C LEU A 82 6.70 7.96 -11.03
N ASP A 83 7.62 8.91 -11.09
CA ASP A 83 8.86 8.80 -11.86
C ASP A 83 9.72 7.62 -11.38
N HIS A 84 9.97 7.49 -10.07
CA HIS A 84 10.69 6.37 -9.48
C HIS A 84 10.02 5.02 -9.76
N LEU A 85 8.69 4.98 -9.87
CA LEU A 85 7.94 3.79 -10.23
C LEU A 85 7.84 3.60 -11.77
N GLY A 86 8.58 4.38 -12.56
CA GLY A 86 8.66 4.26 -14.01
C GLY A 86 7.40 4.73 -14.73
N LEU A 87 6.68 5.71 -14.18
CA LEU A 87 5.55 6.38 -14.80
C LEU A 87 5.95 7.79 -15.25
N HIS A 88 6.01 8.00 -16.56
CA HIS A 88 6.45 9.26 -17.15
C HIS A 88 5.46 10.41 -16.92
N ALA A 89 6.00 11.64 -16.90
CA ALA A 89 5.24 12.86 -16.60
C ALA A 89 4.01 13.07 -17.48
N GLU A 90 4.04 12.61 -18.73
CA GLU A 90 2.91 12.70 -19.67
C GLU A 90 1.65 11.94 -19.24
N LEU A 91 1.81 10.95 -18.34
CA LEU A 91 0.70 10.15 -17.82
C LEU A 91 0.00 10.81 -16.62
N LEU A 92 0.64 11.79 -15.96
CA LEU A 92 0.16 12.37 -14.71
C LEU A 92 -1.24 12.98 -14.80
N GLY A 93 -1.58 13.56 -15.96
CA GLY A 93 -2.89 14.16 -16.23
C GLY A 93 -3.92 13.19 -16.77
N ARG A 94 -3.53 11.95 -17.15
CA ARG A 94 -4.47 10.97 -17.69
C ARG A 94 -5.38 10.41 -16.59
N ARG A 95 -6.55 9.97 -16.99
CA ARG A 95 -7.48 9.28 -16.08
C ARG A 95 -6.96 7.88 -15.78
N ALA A 96 -7.28 7.39 -14.58
CA ALA A 96 -6.81 6.08 -14.13
C ALA A 96 -7.37 4.91 -14.97
N ASP A 97 -8.57 5.05 -15.56
CA ASP A 97 -9.18 4.04 -16.42
C ASP A 97 -8.57 3.94 -17.83
N GLU A 98 -7.73 4.90 -18.22
CA GLU A 98 -7.01 4.89 -19.51
C GLU A 98 -5.66 4.16 -19.43
N LEU A 99 -5.26 3.73 -18.24
CA LEU A 99 -3.95 3.13 -17.99
C LEU A 99 -3.96 1.61 -18.23
N SER A 100 -2.81 1.06 -18.66
CA SER A 100 -2.59 -0.38 -18.62
C SER A 100 -2.61 -0.92 -17.18
N ILE A 101 -2.83 -2.23 -17.00
CA ILE A 101 -2.85 -2.90 -15.69
C ILE A 101 -1.56 -2.62 -14.92
N GLY A 102 -0.39 -2.76 -15.55
CA GLY A 102 0.89 -2.48 -14.91
C GLY A 102 1.08 -1.01 -14.52
N GLN A 103 0.54 -0.07 -15.30
CA GLN A 103 0.53 1.35 -14.95
C GLN A 103 -0.40 1.62 -13.77
N GLN A 104 -1.60 1.06 -13.76
CA GLN A 104 -2.55 1.18 -12.63
C GLN A 104 -1.95 0.65 -11.33
N GLN A 105 -1.24 -0.47 -11.38
CA GLN A 105 -0.55 -1.06 -10.25
C GLN A 105 0.52 -0.10 -9.67
N ARG A 106 1.33 0.51 -10.53
CA ARG A 106 2.35 1.48 -10.11
C ARG A 106 1.74 2.73 -9.50
N VAL A 107 0.63 3.21 -10.04
CA VAL A 107 -0.16 4.32 -9.45
C VAL A 107 -0.67 3.92 -8.06
N ALA A 108 -1.18 2.70 -7.89
CA ALA A 108 -1.64 2.20 -6.59
C ALA A 108 -0.50 2.12 -5.56
N ALA A 109 0.71 1.70 -6.00
CA ALA A 109 1.91 1.71 -5.15
C ALA A 109 2.32 3.13 -4.75
N ALA A 110 2.36 4.08 -5.70
CA ALA A 110 2.64 5.49 -5.42
C ALA A 110 1.63 6.07 -4.42
N ARG A 111 0.32 5.81 -4.61
CA ARG A 111 -0.72 6.22 -3.68
C ARG A 111 -0.52 5.63 -2.29
N ALA A 112 -0.12 4.37 -2.19
CA ALA A 112 0.15 3.75 -0.90
C ALA A 112 1.34 4.40 -0.18
N LEU A 113 2.38 4.80 -0.90
CA LEU A 113 3.66 5.28 -0.36
C LEU A 113 3.73 6.78 -0.13
N ILE A 114 2.90 7.60 -0.78
CA ILE A 114 2.96 9.06 -0.63
C ILE A 114 2.84 9.48 0.84
N GLY A 115 3.67 10.42 1.26
CA GLY A 115 3.74 10.90 2.65
C GLY A 115 4.29 9.86 3.62
N GLN A 116 4.99 8.84 3.13
CA GLN A 116 5.83 7.91 3.89
C GLN A 116 5.13 7.26 5.09
N PRO A 117 4.09 6.42 4.85
CA PRO A 117 3.50 5.63 5.92
C PRO A 117 4.52 4.62 6.45
N GLU A 118 4.44 4.28 7.72
CA GLU A 118 5.34 3.32 8.35
C GLU A 118 5.03 1.86 7.99
N LEU A 119 3.81 1.60 7.52
CA LEU A 119 3.39 0.26 7.09
C LEU A 119 2.72 0.33 5.72
N VAL A 120 3.17 -0.50 4.78
CA VAL A 120 2.47 -0.76 3.52
C VAL A 120 1.90 -2.17 3.57
N ILE A 121 0.61 -2.31 3.31
CA ILE A 121 -0.08 -3.60 3.18
C ILE A 121 -0.41 -3.79 1.70
N ALA A 122 0.12 -4.85 1.11
CA ALA A 122 -0.10 -5.21 -0.29
C ALA A 122 -0.80 -6.57 -0.36
N ASP A 123 -2.03 -6.57 -0.88
CA ASP A 123 -2.88 -7.74 -0.98
C ASP A 123 -2.93 -8.22 -2.43
N GLU A 124 -2.25 -9.35 -2.71
CA GLU A 124 -2.09 -9.94 -4.05
C GLU A 124 -1.71 -8.93 -5.15
N PRO A 125 -0.77 -8.01 -4.90
CA PRO A 125 -0.57 -6.87 -5.78
C PRO A 125 0.02 -7.24 -7.15
N THR A 126 0.52 -8.47 -7.31
CA THR A 126 1.20 -8.95 -8.53
C THR A 126 0.42 -10.02 -9.27
N SER A 127 -0.81 -10.36 -8.83
CA SER A 127 -1.60 -11.46 -9.39
C SER A 127 -1.96 -11.28 -10.87
N ALA A 128 -2.02 -10.03 -11.36
CA ALA A 128 -2.38 -9.71 -12.74
C ALA A 128 -1.17 -9.51 -13.67
N LEU A 129 0.07 -9.72 -13.19
CA LEU A 129 1.29 -9.50 -13.95
C LEU A 129 1.91 -10.81 -14.44
N ASP A 130 2.54 -10.74 -15.62
CA ASP A 130 3.49 -11.77 -16.05
C ASP A 130 4.76 -11.77 -15.18
N PHE A 131 5.63 -12.75 -15.42
CA PHE A 131 6.82 -12.95 -14.59
C PHE A 131 7.77 -11.74 -14.59
N ASP A 132 8.09 -11.21 -15.78
CA ASP A 132 9.07 -10.13 -15.92
C ASP A 132 8.55 -8.81 -15.33
N ALA A 133 7.28 -8.47 -15.61
CA ALA A 133 6.64 -7.30 -15.05
C ALA A 133 6.49 -7.37 -13.53
N ARG A 134 6.26 -8.59 -12.98
CA ARG A 134 6.18 -8.83 -11.55
C ARG A 134 7.52 -8.58 -10.86
N GLU A 135 8.62 -9.15 -11.40
CA GLU A 135 9.94 -8.94 -10.83
C GLU A 135 10.33 -7.46 -10.83
N ALA A 136 10.17 -6.78 -11.97
CA ALA A 136 10.44 -5.36 -12.08
C ALA A 136 9.62 -4.52 -11.10
N PHE A 137 8.32 -4.82 -10.92
CA PHE A 137 7.46 -4.13 -9.96
C PHE A 137 7.91 -4.35 -8.52
N LEU A 138 8.25 -5.59 -8.13
CA LEU A 138 8.70 -5.90 -6.77
C LEU A 138 10.00 -5.19 -6.43
N GLN A 139 10.95 -5.11 -7.35
CA GLN A 139 12.20 -4.36 -7.16
C GLN A 139 11.92 -2.89 -6.87
N LEU A 140 11.05 -2.24 -7.66
CA LEU A 140 10.65 -0.86 -7.46
C LEU A 140 9.92 -0.68 -6.11
N LEU A 141 8.96 -1.54 -5.80
CA LEU A 141 8.22 -1.47 -4.53
C LEU A 141 9.14 -1.60 -3.32
N PHE A 142 10.07 -2.55 -3.34
CA PHE A 142 11.05 -2.72 -2.25
C PHE A 142 11.98 -1.52 -2.11
N ALA A 143 12.43 -0.95 -3.23
CA ALA A 143 13.27 0.24 -3.21
C ALA A 143 12.54 1.42 -2.56
N GLU A 144 11.28 1.66 -2.96
CA GLU A 144 10.48 2.76 -2.42
C GLU A 144 10.08 2.52 -0.94
N CYS A 145 9.75 1.29 -0.53
CA CYS A 145 9.53 0.97 0.89
C CYS A 145 10.76 1.24 1.73
N ARG A 146 11.96 0.85 1.26
CA ARG A 146 13.22 1.17 1.96
C ARG A 146 13.48 2.67 2.04
N ALA A 147 13.30 3.40 0.95
CA ALA A 147 13.48 4.85 0.90
C ALA A 147 12.50 5.60 1.82
N ALA A 148 11.30 5.05 2.01
CA ALA A 148 10.29 5.56 2.93
C ALA A 148 10.49 5.12 4.39
N GLY A 149 11.37 4.16 4.67
CA GLY A 149 11.50 3.52 5.99
C GLY A 149 10.25 2.71 6.38
N ALA A 150 9.48 2.24 5.39
CA ALA A 150 8.24 1.51 5.61
C ALA A 150 8.46 0.01 5.72
N SER A 151 7.75 -0.64 6.65
CA SER A 151 7.61 -2.09 6.66
C SER A 151 6.58 -2.52 5.61
N LEU A 152 6.88 -3.58 4.85
CA LEU A 152 5.96 -4.12 3.87
C LEU A 152 5.34 -5.43 4.38
N LEU A 153 4.01 -5.46 4.52
CA LEU A 153 3.23 -6.68 4.74
C LEU A 153 2.63 -7.10 3.39
N PHE A 154 3.23 -8.12 2.79
CA PHE A 154 2.84 -8.63 1.48
C PHE A 154 2.03 -9.92 1.63
N VAL A 155 0.84 -9.95 1.07
CA VAL A 155 -0.02 -11.14 1.05
C VAL A 155 0.01 -11.73 -0.35
N SER A 156 0.34 -13.02 -0.46
CA SER A 156 0.34 -13.75 -1.72
C SER A 156 0.12 -15.24 -1.50
N HIS A 157 -0.46 -15.88 -2.49
CA HIS A 157 -0.53 -17.35 -2.59
C HIS A 157 0.69 -17.93 -3.32
N ASP A 158 1.54 -17.11 -3.93
CA ASP A 158 2.75 -17.54 -4.63
C ASP A 158 3.92 -17.71 -3.66
N GLN A 159 4.18 -18.97 -3.29
CA GLN A 159 5.28 -19.33 -2.37
C GLN A 159 6.67 -19.04 -2.94
N SER A 160 6.83 -18.92 -4.26
CA SER A 160 8.12 -18.62 -4.88
C SER A 160 8.66 -17.24 -4.48
N LEU A 161 7.79 -16.36 -4.01
CA LEU A 161 8.16 -15.03 -3.53
C LEU A 161 8.72 -15.00 -2.10
N ALA A 162 8.50 -16.07 -1.31
CA ALA A 162 8.92 -16.11 0.09
C ALA A 162 10.40 -15.78 0.34
N PRO A 163 11.38 -16.20 -0.50
CA PRO A 163 12.80 -15.87 -0.31
C PRO A 163 13.13 -14.37 -0.46
N LEU A 164 12.23 -13.57 -1.02
CA LEU A 164 12.44 -12.13 -1.21
C LEU A 164 12.15 -11.31 0.05
N PHE A 165 11.58 -11.93 1.09
CA PHE A 165 11.15 -11.27 2.32
C PHE A 165 11.98 -11.72 3.51
N ASP A 166 12.17 -10.82 4.49
CA ASP A 166 12.90 -11.13 5.74
C ASP A 166 12.18 -12.19 6.58
N ARG A 167 10.85 -12.30 6.43
CA ARG A 167 10.02 -13.26 7.15
C ARG A 167 8.81 -13.67 6.34
N SER A 168 8.55 -14.98 6.30
CA SER A 168 7.34 -15.56 5.72
C SER A 168 6.49 -16.23 6.81
N LEU A 169 5.17 -16.13 6.69
CA LEU A 169 4.19 -16.71 7.60
C LEU A 169 3.13 -17.45 6.78
N SER A 170 2.90 -18.72 7.08
CA SER A 170 1.81 -19.48 6.48
C SER A 170 0.51 -19.26 7.28
N LEU A 171 -0.54 -18.80 6.60
CA LEU A 171 -1.85 -18.61 7.25
C LEU A 171 -2.43 -19.94 7.74
N SER A 172 -2.16 -21.05 7.06
CA SER A 172 -2.61 -22.39 7.47
C SER A 172 -1.95 -22.85 8.78
N GLU A 173 -0.73 -22.40 9.07
CA GLU A 173 -0.02 -22.70 10.32
C GLU A 173 -0.50 -21.79 11.46
N LEU A 174 -0.86 -20.54 11.15
CA LEU A 174 -1.32 -19.56 12.14
C LEU A 174 -2.79 -19.75 12.50
N ASN A 175 -3.62 -20.15 11.54
CA ASN A 175 -5.06 -20.28 11.74
C ASN A 175 -5.37 -21.60 12.45
N ARG A 176 -5.70 -21.51 13.73
CA ARG A 176 -6.14 -22.63 14.56
C ARG A 176 -7.66 -22.81 14.61
N ALA A 177 -8.42 -22.01 13.89
CA ALA A 177 -9.86 -22.19 13.79
C ALA A 177 -10.17 -23.54 13.10
N ALA A 178 -11.11 -24.32 13.64
CA ALA A 178 -11.55 -25.53 13.01
C ALA A 178 -12.04 -25.22 11.59
N LYS A 179 -11.55 -25.96 10.58
CA LYS A 179 -12.10 -25.87 9.23
C LYS A 179 -13.60 -26.20 9.33
N PRO A 180 -14.50 -25.45 8.69
CA PRO A 180 -15.87 -25.88 8.55
C PRO A 180 -15.86 -27.28 7.92
N VAL A 181 -16.52 -28.23 8.56
CA VAL A 181 -16.75 -29.56 7.95
C VAL A 181 -17.67 -29.26 6.76
N GLU A 182 -17.16 -29.40 5.54
CA GLU A 182 -17.98 -29.42 4.36
C GLU A 182 -18.90 -30.66 4.46
N VAL A 183 -20.19 -30.44 4.64
CA VAL A 183 -21.25 -31.44 4.62
C VAL A 183 -21.78 -31.56 3.19
#